data_bbc81107f6185730ff534384e0d9d537
#
_entry.id   bbc81107f6185730ff534384e0d9d537
#
_cell.length_a   1.000
_cell.length_b   1.000
_cell.length_c   1.000
_cell.angle_alpha   90.00
_cell.angle_beta   90.00
_cell.angle_gamma   90.00
#
_symmetry.space_group_name_H-M   'P 1'
#
loop_
_entity.id
_entity.type
_entity.pdbx_description
1 polymer ?
#
loop_
_entity_poly.entity_id
_entity_poly.type
_entity_poly.pdbx_seq_one_letter_code
_entity_poly.pdbx_strand_id
1 'polypeptide(L)'
;MEQKIKFPRSQKVYLPGKLYPNIRVAMRKVEQVPRVSFEGEEKIVTPNPEVYMYDTSGPFSDTEMSIDLKKGLPRMREEWIVGRGDVEQLPEITSEYGQMRRNDKSLDHLRFEHIALPYRAKKGEAITQMAYAKKGIITPEMEYVAIRENMNCEELGIKTYITPEFVRQEIAEGRAVLPANINHPEAEPMIIGHNF
;
A
#
# COMPACT_ATOMS: atom_id res chain seq x y z
N MET A 1 -4.08 25.50 11.26
CA MET A 1 -2.93 24.93 10.49
C MET A 1 -2.50 23.67 11.22
N GLU A 2 -2.75 22.51 10.64
CA GLU A 2 -2.25 21.25 11.20
C GLU A 2 -0.73 21.23 11.06
N GLN A 3 -0.03 21.10 12.16
CA GLN A 3 1.41 20.86 12.16
C GLN A 3 1.67 19.46 11.65
N LYS A 4 2.14 19.33 10.40
CA LYS A 4 2.57 18.04 9.86
C LYS A 4 3.73 17.50 10.68
N ILE A 5 3.69 16.23 11.01
CA ILE A 5 4.73 15.55 11.78
C ILE A 5 6.03 15.58 10.97
N LYS A 6 7.07 16.22 11.54
CA LYS A 6 8.41 16.23 10.95
C LYS A 6 9.32 15.28 11.74
N PHE A 7 9.97 14.40 11.03
CA PHE A 7 10.97 13.48 11.59
C PHE A 7 12.37 14.01 11.22
N PRO A 8 13.23 14.32 12.21
CA PRO A 8 14.59 14.75 11.92
C PRO A 8 15.38 13.63 11.23
N ARG A 9 16.26 13.98 10.28
CA ARG A 9 17.10 13.07 9.51
C ARG A 9 16.32 11.99 8.75
N SER A 10 15.07 12.22 8.44
CA SER A 10 14.32 11.32 7.60
C SER A 10 13.30 12.07 6.74
N GLN A 11 13.04 11.54 5.57
CA GLN A 11 12.03 12.07 4.67
C GLN A 11 11.17 10.94 4.11
N LYS A 12 9.93 11.28 3.79
CA LYS A 12 9.04 10.38 3.05
C LYS A 12 9.44 10.39 1.59
N VAL A 13 9.61 9.22 1.01
CA VAL A 13 9.86 9.01 -0.41
C VAL A 13 8.95 7.93 -0.94
N TYR A 14 8.78 7.86 -2.25
CA TYR A 14 7.95 6.85 -2.88
C TYR A 14 8.77 6.02 -3.87
N LEU A 15 8.72 4.70 -3.72
CA LEU A 15 9.32 3.78 -4.69
C LEU A 15 8.25 3.39 -5.73
N PRO A 16 8.58 3.53 -7.03
CA PRO A 16 7.66 3.13 -8.11
C PRO A 16 7.69 1.62 -8.35
N GLY A 17 6.63 1.09 -8.96
CA GLY A 17 6.63 -0.27 -9.49
C GLY A 17 7.43 -0.38 -10.80
N LYS A 18 7.94 -1.57 -11.10
CA LYS A 18 8.60 -1.91 -12.38
C LYS A 18 7.60 -2.47 -13.40
N LEU A 19 6.67 -3.31 -12.94
CA LEU A 19 5.60 -3.86 -13.78
C LEU A 19 4.44 -2.87 -13.91
N TYR A 20 4.16 -2.15 -12.82
CA TYR A 20 3.09 -1.16 -12.72
C TYR A 20 3.68 0.19 -12.28
N PRO A 21 4.13 1.04 -13.21
CA PRO A 21 4.81 2.30 -12.88
C PRO A 21 4.01 3.28 -12.03
N ASN A 22 2.68 3.15 -12.01
CA ASN A 22 1.78 3.99 -11.22
C ASN A 22 1.72 3.58 -9.73
N ILE A 23 2.37 2.47 -9.34
CA ILE A 23 2.50 2.11 -7.93
C ILE A 23 3.43 3.11 -7.25
N ARG A 24 3.04 3.53 -6.04
CA ARG A 24 3.83 4.42 -5.19
C ARG A 24 3.88 3.80 -3.79
N VAL A 25 4.97 3.09 -3.48
CA VAL A 25 5.17 2.51 -2.16
C VAL A 25 5.86 3.52 -1.26
N ALA A 26 5.19 3.92 -0.18
CA ALA A 26 5.73 4.90 0.75
C ALA A 26 6.87 4.31 1.58
N MET A 27 8.02 4.98 1.56
CA MET A 27 9.18 4.63 2.37
C MET A 27 9.62 5.81 3.21
N ARG A 28 10.21 5.52 4.36
CA ARG A 28 10.95 6.46 5.17
C ARG A 28 12.44 6.29 4.89
N LYS A 29 13.00 7.22 4.13
CA LYS A 29 14.43 7.32 3.86
C LYS A 29 15.11 7.96 5.06
N VAL A 30 16.01 7.25 5.72
CA VAL A 30 16.67 7.65 6.96
C VAL A 30 18.17 7.85 6.73
N GLU A 31 18.65 9.04 7.06
CA GLU A 31 20.08 9.36 7.04
C GLU A 31 20.78 8.77 8.27
N GLN A 32 21.83 8.00 8.03
CA GLN A 32 22.64 7.43 9.10
C GLN A 32 23.77 8.38 9.52
N VAL A 33 24.17 8.28 10.80
CA VAL A 33 25.36 8.98 11.29
C VAL A 33 26.58 8.36 10.64
N PRO A 34 27.53 9.18 10.11
CA PRO A 34 28.76 8.66 9.54
C PRO A 34 29.56 7.83 10.54
N ARG A 35 30.22 6.78 10.03
CA ARG A 35 31.18 6.01 10.82
C ARG A 35 32.45 6.83 11.03
N VAL A 36 32.93 6.89 12.26
CA VAL A 36 34.20 7.51 12.60
C VAL A 36 35.19 6.42 12.98
N SER A 37 36.35 6.42 12.34
CA SER A 37 37.50 5.56 12.67
C SER A 37 38.75 6.43 12.82
N PHE A 38 39.81 5.88 13.40
CA PHE A 38 41.08 6.55 13.55
C PHE A 38 42.18 5.64 12.99
N GLU A 39 43.06 6.22 12.18
CA GLU A 39 44.34 5.61 11.77
C GLU A 39 45.48 6.43 12.41
N GLY A 40 46.04 5.93 13.53
CA GLY A 40 46.94 6.73 14.38
C GLY A 40 46.19 7.92 14.97
N GLU A 41 46.68 9.14 14.69
CA GLU A 41 46.03 10.40 15.11
C GLU A 41 45.00 10.95 14.08
N GLU A 42 44.96 10.35 12.89
CA GLU A 42 44.07 10.83 11.83
C GLU A 42 42.64 10.30 12.01
N LYS A 43 41.69 11.24 12.02
CA LYS A 43 40.24 10.95 12.10
C LYS A 43 39.66 10.73 10.71
N ILE A 44 39.21 9.51 10.43
CA ILE A 44 38.54 9.14 9.19
C ILE A 44 37.02 9.12 9.40
N VAL A 45 36.31 9.88 8.58
CA VAL A 45 34.85 9.96 8.60
C VAL A 45 34.32 9.32 7.33
N THR A 46 33.66 8.18 7.46
CA THR A 46 33.06 7.45 6.33
C THR A 46 31.55 7.57 6.38
N PRO A 47 30.89 8.09 5.34
CA PRO A 47 29.43 8.14 5.30
C PRO A 47 28.84 6.73 5.28
N ASN A 48 27.78 6.52 6.02
CA ASN A 48 26.97 5.30 5.94
C ASN A 48 25.89 5.46 4.85
N PRO A 49 25.50 4.36 4.19
CA PRO A 49 24.41 4.39 3.23
C PRO A 49 23.09 4.76 3.93
N GLU A 50 22.19 5.35 3.18
CA GLU A 50 20.84 5.63 3.65
C GLU A 50 20.05 4.32 3.83
N VAL A 51 19.17 4.29 4.81
CA VAL A 51 18.28 3.14 5.07
C VAL A 51 16.85 3.51 4.73
N TYR A 52 16.18 2.63 4.01
CA TYR A 52 14.78 2.76 3.70
C TYR A 52 13.98 1.79 4.56
N MET A 53 12.90 2.28 5.13
CA MET A 53 11.95 1.49 5.89
C MET A 53 10.55 1.78 5.37
N TYR A 54 9.67 0.79 5.38
CA TYR A 54 8.28 1.03 5.01
C TYR A 54 7.64 2.09 5.91
N ASP A 55 7.02 3.10 5.30
CA ASP A 55 6.44 4.23 6.02
C ASP A 55 4.97 3.97 6.37
N THR A 56 4.72 3.63 7.62
CA THR A 56 3.37 3.36 8.16
C THR A 56 2.60 4.62 8.56
N SER A 57 3.18 5.82 8.38
CA SER A 57 2.52 7.08 8.78
C SER A 57 1.36 7.49 7.84
N GLY A 58 1.17 6.77 6.73
CA GLY A 58 0.14 7.08 5.75
C GLY A 58 0.26 8.52 5.21
N PRO A 59 -0.85 9.20 4.91
CA PRO A 59 -0.81 10.55 4.35
C PRO A 59 -0.44 11.63 5.39
N PHE A 60 -0.42 11.30 6.68
CA PHE A 60 -0.24 12.30 7.74
C PHE A 60 1.15 12.94 7.78
N SER A 61 2.17 12.25 7.30
CA SER A 61 3.53 12.77 7.17
C SER A 61 3.88 13.23 5.75
N ASP A 62 2.96 13.15 4.81
CA ASP A 62 3.15 13.59 3.44
C ASP A 62 2.92 15.10 3.32
N THR A 63 3.94 15.84 2.91
CA THR A 63 3.86 17.31 2.78
C THR A 63 3.06 17.75 1.55
N GLU A 64 2.88 16.88 0.57
CA GLU A 64 2.16 17.17 -0.66
C GLU A 64 0.67 16.81 -0.58
N MET A 65 0.28 15.98 0.40
CA MET A 65 -1.11 15.57 0.59
C MET A 65 -1.87 16.49 1.53
N SER A 66 -3.09 16.85 1.12
CA SER A 66 -4.10 17.47 1.98
C SER A 66 -5.04 16.41 2.51
N ILE A 67 -5.22 16.36 3.82
CA ILE A 67 -6.14 15.42 4.46
C ILE A 67 -7.45 16.14 4.75
N ASP A 68 -8.54 15.56 4.27
CA ASP A 68 -9.90 15.98 4.60
C ASP A 68 -10.59 14.81 5.32
N LEU A 69 -10.82 14.97 6.62
CA LEU A 69 -11.43 13.93 7.45
C LEU A 69 -12.83 13.51 6.98
N LYS A 70 -13.54 14.40 6.27
CA LYS A 70 -14.87 14.08 5.72
C LYS A 70 -14.79 13.24 4.45
N LYS A 71 -13.72 13.39 3.67
CA LYS A 71 -13.48 12.62 2.43
C LYS A 71 -12.80 11.29 2.71
N GLY A 72 -12.15 11.14 3.86
CA GLY A 72 -11.42 9.95 4.25
C GLY A 72 -10.02 9.86 3.60
N LEU A 73 -9.44 8.67 3.63
CA LEU A 73 -8.12 8.39 3.05
C LEU A 73 -8.16 8.33 1.52
N PRO A 74 -7.05 8.66 0.84
CA PRO A 74 -6.95 8.51 -0.61
C PRO A 74 -7.22 7.07 -1.05
N ARG A 75 -8.02 6.90 -2.08
CA ARG A 75 -8.43 5.61 -2.65
C ARG A 75 -7.34 5.07 -3.60
N MET A 76 -6.15 4.78 -3.07
CA MET A 76 -4.94 4.52 -3.85
C MET A 76 -5.04 3.31 -4.79
N ARG A 77 -5.85 2.29 -4.46
CA ARG A 77 -6.02 1.08 -5.28
C ARG A 77 -7.22 1.12 -6.23
N GLU A 78 -7.98 2.21 -6.25
CA GLU A 78 -9.21 2.27 -7.05
C GLU A 78 -8.94 2.10 -8.54
N GLU A 79 -7.93 2.81 -9.06
CA GLU A 79 -7.52 2.66 -10.46
C GLU A 79 -7.07 1.24 -10.80
N TRP A 80 -6.38 0.56 -9.90
CA TRP A 80 -5.95 -0.83 -10.09
C TRP A 80 -7.14 -1.78 -10.14
N ILE A 81 -8.13 -1.57 -9.26
CA ILE A 81 -9.34 -2.38 -9.17
C ILE A 81 -10.20 -2.20 -10.43
N VAL A 82 -10.47 -0.96 -10.82
CA VAL A 82 -11.30 -0.65 -11.99
C VAL A 82 -10.59 -1.02 -13.29
N GLY A 83 -9.28 -0.78 -13.37
CA GLY A 83 -8.46 -1.05 -14.55
C GLY A 83 -8.39 -2.53 -14.94
N ARG A 84 -8.66 -3.46 -14.02
CA ARG A 84 -8.77 -4.91 -14.34
C ARG A 84 -10.01 -5.23 -15.17
N GLY A 85 -11.04 -4.39 -15.14
CA GLY A 85 -12.23 -4.54 -15.96
C GLY A 85 -13.21 -5.65 -15.52
N ASP A 86 -12.96 -6.30 -14.39
CA ASP A 86 -13.70 -7.45 -13.86
C ASP A 86 -14.68 -7.11 -12.74
N VAL A 87 -14.75 -5.83 -12.38
CA VAL A 87 -15.70 -5.30 -11.40
C VAL A 87 -16.71 -4.36 -12.05
N GLU A 88 -17.86 -4.19 -11.40
CA GLU A 88 -18.85 -3.17 -11.71
C GLU A 88 -19.22 -2.41 -10.46
N GLN A 89 -19.46 -1.11 -10.58
CA GLN A 89 -19.96 -0.30 -9.48
C GLN A 89 -21.48 -0.47 -9.36
N LEU A 90 -21.95 -0.71 -8.15
CA LEU A 90 -23.38 -0.81 -7.88
C LEU A 90 -24.01 0.58 -7.91
N PRO A 91 -25.27 0.70 -8.41
CA PRO A 91 -25.99 1.98 -8.44
C PRO A 91 -26.39 2.48 -7.04
N GLU A 92 -26.42 1.58 -6.05
CA GLU A 92 -26.82 1.88 -4.68
C GLU A 92 -26.22 0.87 -3.68
N ILE A 93 -26.39 1.16 -2.39
CA ILE A 93 -26.07 0.21 -1.31
C ILE A 93 -27.16 -0.85 -1.28
N THR A 94 -26.81 -2.10 -1.56
CA THR A 94 -27.74 -3.22 -1.72
C THR A 94 -27.87 -4.12 -0.48
N SER A 95 -26.97 -4.00 0.50
CA SER A 95 -27.05 -4.79 1.74
C SER A 95 -28.23 -4.32 2.59
N GLU A 96 -28.97 -5.27 3.17
CA GLU A 96 -30.11 -4.99 4.05
C GLU A 96 -29.69 -4.07 5.21
N TYR A 97 -28.57 -4.36 5.87
CA TYR A 97 -28.02 -3.53 6.92
C TYR A 97 -27.68 -2.10 6.43
N GLY A 98 -27.07 -1.98 5.27
CA GLY A 98 -26.74 -0.68 4.69
C GLY A 98 -27.99 0.16 4.37
N GLN A 99 -29.02 -0.47 3.83
CA GLN A 99 -30.31 0.17 3.57
C GLN A 99 -31.01 0.59 4.86
N MET A 100 -31.06 -0.31 5.87
CA MET A 100 -31.62 0.00 7.18
C MET A 100 -30.91 1.22 7.81
N ARG A 101 -29.57 1.23 7.81
CA ARG A 101 -28.79 2.36 8.33
C ARG A 101 -29.02 3.65 7.56
N ARG A 102 -29.17 3.58 6.23
CA ARG A 102 -29.44 4.74 5.37
C ARG A 102 -30.82 5.34 5.62
N ASN A 103 -31.80 4.51 5.94
CA ASN A 103 -33.17 4.94 6.16
C ASN A 103 -33.45 5.47 7.59
N ASP A 104 -32.54 5.21 8.52
CA ASP A 104 -32.63 5.68 9.90
C ASP A 104 -32.22 7.16 9.99
N LYS A 105 -33.19 8.03 10.05
CA LYS A 105 -33.01 9.49 10.13
C LYS A 105 -32.30 9.95 11.39
N SER A 106 -32.33 9.17 12.47
CA SER A 106 -31.65 9.51 13.71
C SER A 106 -30.13 9.53 13.55
N LEU A 107 -29.61 8.88 12.51
CA LEU A 107 -28.19 8.75 12.19
C LEU A 107 -27.69 9.77 11.15
N ASP A 108 -28.56 10.66 10.65
CA ASP A 108 -28.18 11.61 9.58
C ASP A 108 -26.98 12.48 9.96
N HIS A 109 -26.87 12.87 11.24
CA HIS A 109 -25.76 13.66 11.75
C HIS A 109 -24.40 12.92 11.78
N LEU A 110 -24.41 11.59 11.65
CA LEU A 110 -23.21 10.73 11.61
C LEU A 110 -22.80 10.36 10.19
N ARG A 111 -23.57 10.75 9.17
CA ARG A 111 -23.29 10.38 7.78
C ARG A 111 -22.31 11.32 7.15
N PHE A 112 -21.43 10.75 6.34
CA PHE A 112 -20.59 11.50 5.43
C PHE A 112 -21.24 11.53 4.04
N GLU A 113 -21.23 12.70 3.40
CA GLU A 113 -21.85 12.90 2.08
C GLU A 113 -21.13 12.15 0.95
N HIS A 114 -19.89 11.73 1.18
CA HIS A 114 -18.99 11.15 0.17
C HIS A 114 -18.77 9.64 0.30
N ILE A 115 -19.79 8.89 0.74
CA ILE A 115 -19.70 7.43 0.74
C ILE A 115 -19.70 6.96 -0.71
N ALA A 116 -18.56 6.40 -1.14
CA ALA A 116 -18.45 5.79 -2.45
C ALA A 116 -19.36 4.56 -2.57
N LEU A 117 -20.03 4.42 -3.72
CA LEU A 117 -20.84 3.25 -4.00
C LEU A 117 -19.97 2.01 -4.12
N PRO A 118 -20.42 0.85 -3.63
CA PRO A 118 -19.63 -0.35 -3.60
C PRO A 118 -19.41 -0.95 -4.99
N TYR A 119 -18.28 -1.66 -5.14
CA TYR A 119 -18.01 -2.50 -6.28
C TYR A 119 -18.40 -3.95 -5.98
N ARG A 120 -18.75 -4.70 -7.02
CA ARG A 120 -18.87 -6.15 -6.99
C ARG A 120 -18.19 -6.77 -8.20
N ALA A 121 -17.90 -8.06 -8.13
CA ALA A 121 -17.45 -8.82 -9.29
C ALA A 121 -18.51 -8.83 -10.39
N LYS A 122 -18.10 -8.70 -11.64
CA LYS A 122 -18.98 -8.98 -12.78
C LYS A 122 -19.39 -10.47 -12.76
N LYS A 123 -20.53 -10.78 -13.37
CA LYS A 123 -21.06 -12.16 -13.42
C LYS A 123 -20.01 -13.12 -14.01
N GLY A 124 -19.68 -14.14 -13.25
CA GLY A 124 -18.71 -15.17 -13.66
C GLY A 124 -17.25 -14.86 -13.35
N GLU A 125 -16.94 -13.65 -12.85
CA GLU A 125 -15.57 -13.28 -12.48
C GLU A 125 -15.24 -13.63 -11.04
N ALA A 126 -13.99 -14.08 -10.81
CA ALA A 126 -13.42 -14.31 -9.50
C ALA A 126 -12.28 -13.29 -9.27
N ILE A 127 -12.53 -12.33 -8.37
CA ILE A 127 -11.71 -11.14 -8.15
C ILE A 127 -10.82 -11.22 -6.90
N THR A 128 -10.59 -12.40 -6.37
CA THR A 128 -9.69 -12.57 -5.21
C THR A 128 -8.23 -12.63 -5.68
N GLN A 129 -7.30 -12.18 -4.84
CA GLN A 129 -5.87 -12.27 -5.15
C GLN A 129 -5.45 -13.72 -5.42
N MET A 130 -6.04 -14.70 -4.73
CA MET A 130 -5.85 -16.12 -5.00
C MET A 130 -6.30 -16.51 -6.42
N ALA A 131 -7.44 -16.01 -6.88
CA ALA A 131 -7.94 -16.31 -8.22
C ALA A 131 -7.01 -15.76 -9.31
N TYR A 132 -6.52 -14.54 -9.15
CA TYR A 132 -5.52 -13.97 -10.07
C TYR A 132 -4.21 -14.74 -10.03
N ALA A 133 -3.71 -15.06 -8.83
CA ALA A 133 -2.47 -15.81 -8.66
C ALA A 133 -2.52 -17.18 -9.35
N LYS A 134 -3.63 -17.93 -9.23
CA LYS A 134 -3.85 -19.20 -9.90
C LYS A 134 -3.98 -19.10 -11.41
N LYS A 135 -4.44 -17.94 -11.93
CA LYS A 135 -4.47 -17.63 -13.36
C LYS A 135 -3.08 -17.22 -13.91
N GLY A 136 -2.04 -17.15 -13.07
CA GLY A 136 -0.70 -16.67 -13.44
C GLY A 136 -0.59 -15.16 -13.55
N ILE A 137 -1.56 -14.39 -13.01
CA ILE A 137 -1.61 -12.94 -13.11
C ILE A 137 -0.94 -12.34 -11.86
N ILE A 138 0.09 -11.53 -12.07
CA ILE A 138 0.67 -10.68 -11.04
C ILE A 138 -0.18 -9.40 -10.98
N THR A 139 -0.75 -9.10 -9.83
CA THR A 139 -1.54 -7.89 -9.64
C THR A 139 -0.67 -6.72 -9.13
N PRO A 140 -1.11 -5.46 -9.27
CA PRO A 140 -0.42 -4.32 -8.66
C PRO A 140 -0.21 -4.49 -7.15
N GLU A 141 -1.17 -5.11 -6.46
CA GLU A 141 -1.06 -5.40 -5.03
C GLU A 141 0.09 -6.36 -4.71
N MET A 142 0.36 -7.34 -5.57
CA MET A 142 1.49 -8.28 -5.40
C MET A 142 2.84 -7.60 -5.61
N GLU A 143 2.94 -6.70 -6.60
CA GLU A 143 4.16 -5.91 -6.80
C GLU A 143 4.39 -4.91 -5.66
N TYR A 144 3.31 -4.26 -5.19
CA TYR A 144 3.38 -3.36 -4.03
C TYR A 144 3.98 -4.07 -2.82
N VAL A 145 3.51 -5.28 -2.53
CA VAL A 145 4.03 -6.11 -1.43
C VAL A 145 5.50 -6.45 -1.64
N ALA A 146 5.91 -6.86 -2.83
CA ALA A 146 7.30 -7.19 -3.12
C ALA A 146 8.23 -5.99 -2.85
N ILE A 147 7.84 -4.78 -3.27
CA ILE A 147 8.60 -3.55 -3.01
C ILE A 147 8.63 -3.25 -1.51
N ARG A 148 7.50 -3.37 -0.84
CA ARG A 148 7.36 -3.13 0.60
C ARG A 148 8.31 -4.01 1.42
N GLU A 149 8.35 -5.32 1.13
CA GLU A 149 9.15 -6.29 1.89
C GLU A 149 10.65 -6.17 1.58
N ASN A 150 11.01 -5.83 0.36
CA ASN A 150 12.42 -5.66 -0.03
C ASN A 150 13.00 -4.31 0.36
N MET A 151 12.18 -3.26 0.55
CA MET A 151 12.63 -1.91 0.85
C MET A 151 13.69 -1.43 -0.17
N ASN A 152 14.93 -1.11 0.24
CA ASN A 152 16.02 -0.72 -0.64
C ASN A 152 17.12 -1.79 -0.76
N CYS A 153 16.82 -3.06 -0.55
CA CYS A 153 17.79 -4.13 -0.62
C CYS A 153 18.56 -4.17 -1.95
N GLU A 154 17.90 -3.86 -3.07
CA GLU A 154 18.55 -3.79 -4.38
C GLU A 154 19.63 -2.70 -4.44
N GLU A 155 19.35 -1.49 -3.93
CA GLU A 155 20.28 -0.36 -3.91
C GLU A 155 21.48 -0.63 -2.99
N LEU A 156 21.28 -1.36 -1.92
CA LEU A 156 22.33 -1.78 -0.99
C LEU A 156 23.13 -2.99 -1.49
N GLY A 157 22.83 -3.53 -2.67
CA GLY A 157 23.45 -4.73 -3.21
C GLY A 157 23.08 -6.01 -2.45
N ILE A 158 22.04 -5.97 -1.62
CA ILE A 158 21.51 -7.14 -0.93
C ILE A 158 20.64 -7.90 -1.93
N LYS A 159 20.94 -9.20 -2.12
CA LYS A 159 20.15 -10.03 -3.01
C LYS A 159 18.72 -10.17 -2.48
N THR A 160 17.76 -9.53 -3.15
CA THR A 160 16.35 -9.70 -2.87
C THR A 160 15.88 -11.04 -3.37
N TYR A 161 15.02 -11.71 -2.61
CA TYR A 161 14.38 -12.95 -3.07
C TYR A 161 12.85 -12.81 -3.21
N ILE A 162 12.26 -11.77 -2.61
CA ILE A 162 10.83 -11.48 -2.70
C ILE A 162 10.57 -10.70 -3.98
N THR A 163 10.22 -11.42 -5.03
CA THR A 163 9.81 -10.84 -6.31
C THR A 163 8.29 -10.82 -6.43
N PRO A 164 7.68 -10.01 -7.31
CA PRO A 164 6.25 -10.07 -7.58
C PRO A 164 5.77 -11.48 -7.97
N GLU A 165 6.58 -12.22 -8.72
CA GLU A 165 6.28 -13.62 -9.09
C GLU A 165 6.36 -14.54 -7.87
N PHE A 166 7.32 -14.35 -6.97
CA PHE A 166 7.38 -15.12 -5.72
C PHE A 166 6.12 -14.89 -4.88
N VAL A 167 5.68 -13.62 -4.73
CA VAL A 167 4.42 -13.27 -4.04
C VAL A 167 3.25 -14.00 -4.69
N ARG A 168 3.14 -13.96 -6.02
CA ARG A 168 2.08 -14.66 -6.78
C ARG A 168 2.09 -16.16 -6.49
N GLN A 169 3.25 -16.81 -6.53
CA GLN A 169 3.38 -18.25 -6.29
C GLN A 169 2.95 -18.63 -4.87
N GLU A 170 3.43 -17.91 -3.85
CA GLU A 170 3.06 -18.16 -2.45
C GLU A 170 1.54 -18.07 -2.23
N ILE A 171 0.88 -17.10 -2.88
CA ILE A 171 -0.58 -16.95 -2.84
C ILE A 171 -1.26 -18.10 -3.61
N ALA A 172 -0.78 -18.44 -4.81
CA ALA A 172 -1.39 -19.48 -5.65
C ALA A 172 -1.36 -20.86 -4.98
N GLU A 173 -0.29 -21.15 -4.24
CA GLU A 173 -0.09 -22.38 -3.50
C GLU A 173 -0.73 -22.37 -2.10
N GLY A 174 -1.35 -21.26 -1.70
CA GLY A 174 -2.04 -21.14 -0.42
C GLY A 174 -1.14 -21.01 0.80
N ARG A 175 0.15 -20.68 0.61
CA ARG A 175 1.10 -20.44 1.71
C ARG A 175 1.07 -19.00 2.23
N ALA A 176 0.45 -18.09 1.46
CA ALA A 176 0.28 -16.70 1.87
C ALA A 176 -1.11 -16.16 1.50
N VAL A 177 -1.56 -15.17 2.24
CA VAL A 177 -2.81 -14.43 2.01
C VAL A 177 -2.49 -12.95 1.85
N LEU A 178 -2.99 -12.35 0.77
CA LEU A 178 -2.97 -10.92 0.53
C LEU A 178 -4.39 -10.39 0.66
N PRO A 179 -4.77 -9.81 1.81
CA PRO A 179 -6.08 -9.20 2.01
C PRO A 179 -6.20 -7.93 1.16
N ALA A 180 -7.17 -7.90 0.25
CA ALA A 180 -7.35 -6.76 -0.66
C ALA A 180 -8.83 -6.57 -1.01
N ASN A 181 -9.63 -6.11 -0.04
CA ASN A 181 -11.03 -5.81 -0.28
C ASN A 181 -11.17 -4.70 -1.33
N ILE A 182 -11.96 -4.95 -2.37
CA ILE A 182 -12.22 -3.98 -3.45
C ILE A 182 -13.01 -2.75 -2.97
N ASN A 183 -13.74 -2.89 -1.87
CA ASN A 183 -14.54 -1.80 -1.28
C ASN A 183 -13.78 -1.01 -0.20
N HIS A 184 -12.50 -1.34 0.01
CA HIS A 184 -11.56 -0.60 0.84
C HIS A 184 -10.28 -0.27 0.04
N PRO A 185 -10.40 0.48 -1.07
CA PRO A 185 -9.26 0.77 -1.95
C PRO A 185 -8.22 1.71 -1.33
N GLU A 186 -8.52 2.33 -0.21
CA GLU A 186 -7.61 3.11 0.63
C GLU A 186 -6.61 2.25 1.42
N ALA A 187 -6.90 0.96 1.60
CA ALA A 187 -6.03 0.06 2.36
C ALA A 187 -4.76 -0.27 1.57
N GLU A 188 -3.61 -0.02 2.17
CA GLU A 188 -2.30 -0.38 1.61
C GLU A 188 -2.15 -1.91 1.57
N PRO A 189 -1.64 -2.48 0.46
CA PRO A 189 -1.43 -3.91 0.36
C PRO A 189 -0.43 -4.43 1.39
N MET A 190 -0.79 -5.54 2.00
CA MET A 190 0.07 -6.30 2.90
C MET A 190 -0.10 -7.79 2.64
N ILE A 191 0.84 -8.59 3.08
CA ILE A 191 0.78 -10.04 2.97
C ILE A 191 0.99 -10.70 4.33
N ILE A 192 0.39 -11.86 4.49
CA ILE A 192 0.52 -12.70 5.68
C ILE A 192 0.90 -14.09 5.20
N GLY A 193 2.10 -14.53 5.56
CA GLY A 193 2.63 -15.84 5.16
C GLY A 193 3.92 -16.17 5.89
N HIS A 194 4.33 -17.44 5.84
CA HIS A 194 5.53 -17.91 6.54
C HIS A 194 6.82 -17.29 5.96
N ASN A 195 6.80 -16.96 4.67
CA ASN A 195 7.97 -16.47 3.93
C ASN A 195 8.01 -14.93 3.78
N PHE A 196 7.22 -14.21 4.61
CA PHE A 196 7.08 -12.76 4.61
C PHE A 196 7.23 -12.19 6.02
#